data_e01b6c5461feb8e558ed0cae4ffbbb0e
#
_entry.id   e01b6c5461feb8e558ed0cae4ffbbb0e
#
_cell.length_a   1.000
_cell.length_b   1.000
_cell.length_c   1.000
_cell.angle_alpha   90.00
_cell.angle_beta   90.00
_cell.angle_gamma   90.00
#
_symmetry.space_group_name_H-M   'P 1'
#
loop_
_entity.id
_entity.type
_entity.pdbx_description
1 polymer ?
#
loop_
_entity_poly.entity_id
_entity_poly.type
_entity_poly.pdbx_seq_one_letter_code
_entity_poly.pdbx_strand_id
1 'polypeptide(L)'
;GDWSSDVCSSDLYNQYLRCASDPFYSAQSQDLQALLRPLFMTSWLIDDFLADNDFFGAAADPNRPAVMVLSSASSKTAYGTAFMLAQRAGIEVLGLTSASNQVFCESLGCYHRVLAYEQLETLAADTPCIYVDFAGSAALRSAVHQRFAQLAYSCAIGGTHVGDLGGAQGLPGPKATLFFAPAQIKKRQAQWGADELGARLVRGW
;
A
#
# COMPACT_ATOMS: atom_id res chain seq x y z
N GLY A 1 34.56 -2.84 6.23
CA GLY A 1 33.46 -3.58 5.70
C GLY A 1 33.09 -3.02 4.34
N ASP A 2 33.12 -3.87 3.36
CA ASP A 2 32.90 -3.56 1.96
C ASP A 2 31.44 -3.20 1.73
N TRP A 3 31.15 -1.94 1.44
CA TRP A 3 29.81 -1.42 1.13
C TRP A 3 29.33 -1.83 -0.28
N SER A 4 30.12 -2.60 -0.99
CA SER A 4 29.82 -3.02 -2.37
C SER A 4 28.84 -4.20 -2.48
N SER A 5 28.42 -4.80 -1.37
CA SER A 5 27.48 -5.94 -1.38
C SER A 5 26.01 -5.55 -1.18
N ASP A 6 25.70 -4.31 -0.83
CA ASP A 6 24.31 -3.80 -0.76
C ASP A 6 23.86 -3.24 -2.13
N VAL A 7 23.95 -4.07 -3.13
CA VAL A 7 23.68 -3.77 -4.54
C VAL A 7 22.20 -3.50 -4.83
N CYS A 8 21.32 -3.49 -3.85
CA CYS A 8 19.91 -3.74 -4.18
C CYS A 8 19.04 -2.52 -4.46
N SER A 9 19.26 -1.38 -3.83
CA SER A 9 18.37 -0.23 -4.01
C SER A 9 18.88 0.79 -5.02
N SER A 10 20.19 0.95 -5.14
CA SER A 10 20.79 1.95 -6.04
C SER A 10 20.60 1.61 -7.52
N ASP A 11 20.65 0.30 -7.90
CA ASP A 11 20.54 -0.10 -9.29
C ASP A 11 19.13 0.10 -9.87
N LEU A 12 18.09 -0.01 -9.04
CA LEU A 12 16.71 0.22 -9.46
C LEU A 12 16.42 1.70 -9.70
N TYR A 13 17.04 2.60 -8.94
CA TYR A 13 16.82 4.05 -9.03
C TYR A 13 17.81 4.75 -9.97
N ASN A 14 18.89 4.10 -10.38
CA ASN A 14 19.90 4.64 -11.27
C ASN A 14 19.71 4.25 -12.74
N GLN A 15 18.59 3.66 -13.11
CA GLN A 15 18.25 3.39 -14.50
C GLN A 15 17.52 4.59 -15.08
N TYR A 16 18.21 5.30 -15.97
CA TYR A 16 17.67 6.47 -16.67
C TYR A 16 17.09 6.03 -18.03
N LEU A 17 15.81 6.31 -18.23
CA LEU A 17 15.15 6.11 -19.51
C LEU A 17 14.96 7.46 -20.20
N ARG A 18 15.25 7.54 -21.50
CA ARG A 18 14.95 8.76 -22.27
C ARG A 18 13.44 8.94 -22.34
N CYS A 19 12.93 10.16 -22.13
CA CYS A 19 11.51 10.47 -22.21
C CYS A 19 10.86 9.97 -23.52
N ALA A 20 11.56 10.12 -24.64
CA ALA A 20 11.08 9.64 -25.94
C ALA A 20 10.91 8.12 -26.06
N SER A 21 11.53 7.35 -25.15
CA SER A 21 11.45 5.88 -25.10
C SER A 21 10.64 5.40 -23.89
N ASP A 22 10.11 6.30 -23.08
CA ASP A 22 9.35 5.97 -21.89
C ASP A 22 7.86 5.85 -22.22
N PRO A 23 7.26 4.67 -22.11
CA PRO A 23 5.85 4.46 -22.41
C PRO A 23 4.88 5.22 -21.48
N PHE A 24 5.38 5.70 -20.32
CA PHE A 24 4.61 6.57 -19.43
C PHE A 24 4.63 8.03 -19.86
N TYR A 25 5.60 8.44 -20.68
CA TYR A 25 5.83 9.85 -20.95
C TYR A 25 4.81 10.42 -21.91
N SER A 26 4.24 11.54 -21.51
CA SER A 26 3.61 12.50 -22.42
C SER A 26 3.97 13.92 -21.99
N ALA A 27 4.11 14.83 -22.94
CA ALA A 27 4.44 16.23 -22.62
C ALA A 27 3.35 16.87 -21.74
N GLN A 28 2.09 16.45 -21.89
CA GLN A 28 0.96 16.95 -21.11
C GLN A 28 0.99 16.49 -19.65
N SER A 29 1.58 15.34 -19.37
CA SER A 29 1.63 14.76 -18.02
C SER A 29 3.01 14.84 -17.36
N GLN A 30 3.98 15.54 -17.96
CA GLN A 30 5.36 15.57 -17.50
C GLN A 30 5.50 15.97 -16.02
N ASP A 31 4.82 17.02 -15.59
CA ASP A 31 4.86 17.48 -14.20
C ASP A 31 4.23 16.50 -13.24
N LEU A 32 3.11 15.88 -13.65
CA LEU A 32 2.45 14.83 -12.86
C LEU A 32 3.36 13.59 -12.74
N GLN A 33 4.04 13.22 -13.82
CA GLN A 33 4.98 12.10 -13.80
C GLN A 33 6.15 12.36 -12.87
N ALA A 34 6.72 13.55 -12.91
CA ALA A 34 7.84 13.94 -12.04
C ALA A 34 7.45 13.83 -10.55
N LEU A 35 6.21 14.21 -10.21
CA LEU A 35 5.73 14.26 -8.83
C LEU A 35 5.14 12.92 -8.36
N LEU A 36 4.38 12.23 -9.22
CA LEU A 36 3.51 11.14 -8.77
C LEU A 36 3.99 9.74 -9.20
N ARG A 37 4.81 9.63 -10.24
CA ARG A 37 5.21 8.31 -10.76
C ARG A 37 5.84 7.39 -9.70
N PRO A 38 6.79 7.81 -8.86
CA PRO A 38 7.35 6.93 -7.83
C PRO A 38 6.30 6.47 -6.81
N LEU A 39 5.38 7.38 -6.45
CA LEU A 39 4.30 7.11 -5.50
C LEU A 39 3.27 6.17 -6.10
N PHE A 40 2.89 6.40 -7.36
CA PHE A 40 2.02 5.52 -8.12
C PHE A 40 2.60 4.11 -8.25
N MET A 41 3.88 3.98 -8.62
CA MET A 41 4.54 2.68 -8.72
C MET A 41 4.50 1.94 -7.39
N THR A 42 4.76 2.61 -6.28
CA THR A 42 4.66 2.02 -4.95
C THR A 42 3.22 1.59 -4.64
N SER A 43 2.24 2.43 -4.93
CA SER A 43 0.81 2.12 -4.73
C SER A 43 0.36 0.90 -5.53
N TRP A 44 0.75 0.84 -6.81
CA TRP A 44 0.46 -0.28 -7.69
C TRP A 44 1.09 -1.59 -7.18
N LEU A 45 2.35 -1.51 -6.73
CA LEU A 45 3.07 -2.68 -6.20
C LEU A 45 2.50 -3.18 -4.88
N ILE A 46 1.96 -2.30 -4.03
CA ILE A 46 1.26 -2.71 -2.80
C ILE A 46 -0.01 -3.48 -3.15
N ASP A 47 -0.82 -2.95 -4.06
CA ASP A 47 -2.03 -3.62 -4.56
C ASP A 47 -1.71 -4.98 -5.18
N ASP A 48 -0.70 -5.03 -6.06
CA ASP A 48 -0.24 -6.28 -6.68
C ASP A 48 0.26 -7.28 -5.65
N PHE A 49 1.02 -6.83 -4.64
CA PHE A 49 1.51 -7.69 -3.57
C PHE A 49 0.38 -8.30 -2.75
N LEU A 50 -0.62 -7.51 -2.37
CA LEU A 50 -1.77 -8.01 -1.61
C LEU A 50 -2.56 -9.05 -2.42
N ALA A 51 -2.80 -8.77 -3.70
CA ALA A 51 -3.48 -9.69 -4.60
C ALA A 51 -2.67 -10.97 -4.89
N ASP A 52 -1.35 -10.85 -5.04
CA ASP A 52 -0.43 -11.96 -5.26
C ASP A 52 -0.38 -12.95 -4.07
N ASN A 53 -0.75 -12.49 -2.89
CA ASN A 53 -0.86 -13.30 -1.69
C ASN A 53 -2.34 -13.62 -1.32
N ASP A 54 -3.25 -13.53 -2.29
CA ASP A 54 -4.68 -13.80 -2.11
C ASP A 54 -5.26 -13.06 -0.89
N PHE A 55 -4.87 -11.81 -0.71
CA PHE A 55 -5.25 -10.97 0.44
C PHE A 55 -5.09 -11.70 1.78
N PHE A 56 -4.12 -12.58 1.88
CA PHE A 56 -3.81 -13.38 3.08
C PHE A 56 -5.04 -14.10 3.64
N GLY A 57 -5.98 -14.48 2.76
CA GLY A 57 -7.22 -15.16 3.12
C GLY A 57 -8.31 -14.24 3.70
N ALA A 58 -8.08 -12.93 3.82
CA ALA A 58 -9.11 -12.01 4.32
C ALA A 58 -10.36 -11.97 3.43
N ALA A 59 -10.21 -12.20 2.12
CA ALA A 59 -11.28 -12.21 1.12
C ALA A 59 -11.88 -13.62 0.88
N ALA A 60 -11.67 -14.57 1.77
CA ALA A 60 -12.11 -15.96 1.56
C ALA A 60 -13.63 -16.14 1.59
N ASP A 61 -14.39 -15.28 2.26
CA ASP A 61 -15.85 -15.32 2.29
C ASP A 61 -16.43 -14.47 1.16
N PRO A 62 -17.06 -15.04 0.12
CA PRO A 62 -17.61 -14.28 -0.99
C PRO A 62 -18.83 -13.41 -0.59
N ASN A 63 -19.42 -13.67 0.57
CA ASN A 63 -20.57 -12.90 1.08
C ASN A 63 -20.15 -11.74 2.00
N ARG A 64 -18.87 -11.61 2.30
CA ARG A 64 -18.34 -10.59 3.20
C ARG A 64 -17.08 -9.97 2.62
N PRO A 65 -17.09 -8.68 2.27
CA PRO A 65 -15.91 -8.04 1.70
C PRO A 65 -14.77 -8.02 2.72
N ALA A 66 -13.55 -8.22 2.23
CA ALA A 66 -12.35 -7.96 3.01
C ALA A 66 -12.10 -6.45 3.11
N VAL A 67 -11.87 -5.95 4.31
CA VAL A 67 -11.63 -4.53 4.53
C VAL A 67 -10.12 -4.23 4.49
N MET A 68 -9.71 -3.41 3.53
CA MET A 68 -8.35 -2.86 3.48
C MET A 68 -8.31 -1.56 4.29
N VAL A 69 -7.74 -1.62 5.48
CA VAL A 69 -7.63 -0.48 6.40
C VAL A 69 -6.32 0.25 6.11
N LEU A 70 -6.39 1.44 5.51
CA LEU A 70 -5.24 2.24 5.12
C LEU A 70 -5.09 3.44 6.07
N SER A 71 -4.00 3.51 6.81
CA SER A 71 -3.70 4.68 7.64
C SER A 71 -3.12 5.83 6.82
N SER A 72 -3.12 7.05 7.38
CA SER A 72 -2.66 8.26 6.67
C SER A 72 -3.32 8.43 5.29
N ALA A 73 -4.65 8.25 5.25
CA ALA A 73 -5.43 8.19 4.00
C ALA A 73 -5.30 9.45 3.13
N SER A 74 -4.86 10.57 3.67
CA SER A 74 -4.57 11.80 2.92
C SER A 74 -3.21 11.79 2.21
N SER A 75 -2.35 10.80 2.46
CA SER A 75 -1.06 10.70 1.78
C SER A 75 -1.21 10.16 0.35
N LYS A 76 -0.36 10.66 -0.55
CA LYS A 76 -0.43 10.32 -1.99
C LYS A 76 -0.32 8.82 -2.25
N THR A 77 0.57 8.13 -1.56
CA THR A 77 0.74 6.68 -1.71
C THR A 77 -0.48 5.92 -1.16
N ALA A 78 -1.08 6.38 -0.05
CA ALA A 78 -2.26 5.73 0.51
C ALA A 78 -3.47 5.83 -0.43
N TYR A 79 -3.80 7.03 -0.92
CA TYR A 79 -4.95 7.14 -1.83
C TYR A 79 -4.67 6.55 -3.23
N GLY A 80 -3.42 6.53 -3.70
CA GLY A 80 -3.06 5.78 -4.89
C GLY A 80 -3.28 4.27 -4.71
N THR A 81 -2.91 3.71 -3.54
CA THR A 81 -3.19 2.32 -3.19
C THR A 81 -4.69 2.07 -3.08
N ALA A 82 -5.44 2.99 -2.45
CA ALA A 82 -6.89 2.91 -2.35
C ALA A 82 -7.56 2.87 -3.72
N PHE A 83 -7.12 3.71 -4.66
CA PHE A 83 -7.63 3.74 -6.03
C PHE A 83 -7.46 2.39 -6.74
N MET A 84 -6.32 1.72 -6.57
CA MET A 84 -6.08 0.40 -7.15
C MET A 84 -6.95 -0.68 -6.50
N LEU A 85 -6.99 -0.72 -5.18
CA LEU A 85 -7.75 -1.71 -4.41
C LEU A 85 -9.26 -1.58 -4.61
N ALA A 86 -9.78 -0.36 -4.76
CA ALA A 86 -11.21 -0.11 -4.96
C ALA A 86 -11.76 -0.68 -6.28
N GLN A 87 -10.90 -1.01 -7.24
CA GLN A 87 -11.28 -1.66 -8.49
C GLN A 87 -11.45 -3.17 -8.37
N ARG A 88 -11.14 -3.76 -7.21
CA ARG A 88 -11.18 -5.19 -6.99
C ARG A 88 -12.53 -5.63 -6.40
N ALA A 89 -13.12 -6.66 -6.99
CA ALA A 89 -14.33 -7.26 -6.44
C ALA A 89 -14.06 -7.89 -5.06
N GLY A 90 -15.01 -7.75 -4.13
CA GLY A 90 -14.91 -8.32 -2.79
C GLY A 90 -13.97 -7.55 -1.84
N ILE A 91 -13.46 -6.40 -2.24
CA ILE A 91 -12.60 -5.54 -1.44
C ILE A 91 -13.34 -4.25 -1.06
N GLU A 92 -13.37 -3.94 0.23
CA GLU A 92 -13.79 -2.65 0.76
C GLU A 92 -12.55 -1.87 1.21
N VAL A 93 -12.39 -0.64 0.77
CA VAL A 93 -11.26 0.21 1.14
C VAL A 93 -11.68 1.24 2.17
N LEU A 94 -11.08 1.18 3.35
CA LEU A 94 -11.30 2.09 4.46
C LEU A 94 -10.08 2.99 4.66
N GLY A 95 -10.27 4.29 4.56
CA GLY A 95 -9.24 5.28 4.87
C GLY A 95 -9.33 5.73 6.34
N LEU A 96 -8.23 5.61 7.09
CA LEU A 96 -8.07 6.22 8.40
C LEU A 96 -7.21 7.48 8.28
N THR A 97 -7.69 8.59 8.80
CA THR A 97 -7.02 9.89 8.72
C THR A 97 -7.29 10.75 9.95
N SER A 98 -6.72 11.97 10.01
CA SER A 98 -7.12 12.96 11.02
C SER A 98 -8.49 13.54 10.69
N ALA A 99 -9.24 13.97 11.70
CA ALA A 99 -10.56 14.60 11.49
C ALA A 99 -10.51 15.78 10.50
N SER A 100 -9.41 16.56 10.50
CA SER A 100 -9.23 17.70 9.58
C SER A 100 -9.08 17.29 8.11
N ASN A 101 -8.66 16.06 7.82
CA ASN A 101 -8.46 15.57 6.46
C ASN A 101 -9.61 14.69 5.95
N GLN A 102 -10.62 14.41 6.76
CA GLN A 102 -11.69 13.48 6.42
C GLN A 102 -12.42 13.90 5.15
N VAL A 103 -12.88 15.16 5.08
CA VAL A 103 -13.59 15.72 3.91
C VAL A 103 -12.72 15.64 2.65
N PHE A 104 -11.42 15.93 2.76
CA PHE A 104 -10.49 15.78 1.64
C PHE A 104 -10.43 14.33 1.16
N CYS A 105 -10.24 13.37 2.06
CA CYS A 105 -10.17 11.96 1.69
C CYS A 105 -11.48 11.44 1.07
N GLU A 106 -12.63 11.86 1.57
CA GLU A 106 -13.95 11.56 1.00
C GLU A 106 -14.09 12.11 -0.42
N SER A 107 -13.58 13.33 -0.66
CA SER A 107 -13.65 13.98 -1.98
C SER A 107 -12.82 13.27 -3.06
N LEU A 108 -11.85 12.44 -2.69
CA LEU A 108 -11.04 11.68 -3.64
C LEU A 108 -11.82 10.57 -4.36
N GLY A 109 -12.90 10.06 -3.78
CA GLY A 109 -13.76 9.05 -4.38
C GLY A 109 -13.13 7.65 -4.52
N CYS A 110 -11.95 7.42 -3.95
CA CYS A 110 -11.24 6.13 -4.01
C CYS A 110 -11.38 5.30 -2.72
N TYR A 111 -11.97 5.84 -1.68
CA TYR A 111 -12.30 5.13 -0.45
C TYR A 111 -13.78 4.79 -0.42
N HIS A 112 -14.13 3.59 -0.04
CA HIS A 112 -15.53 3.21 0.22
C HIS A 112 -16.04 3.86 1.51
N ARG A 113 -15.15 4.00 2.50
CA ARG A 113 -15.41 4.72 3.75
C ARG A 113 -14.16 5.46 4.19
N VAL A 114 -14.36 6.60 4.85
CA VAL A 114 -13.29 7.37 5.51
C VAL A 114 -13.69 7.60 6.97
N LEU A 115 -12.77 7.33 7.88
CA LEU A 115 -12.97 7.57 9.31
C LEU A 115 -11.80 8.36 9.88
N ALA A 116 -12.09 9.20 10.86
CA ALA A 116 -11.07 9.77 11.71
C ALA A 116 -10.46 8.68 12.61
N TYR A 117 -9.20 8.83 13.02
CA TYR A 117 -8.52 7.84 13.87
C TYR A 117 -9.29 7.54 15.15
N GLU A 118 -9.96 8.55 15.73
CA GLU A 118 -10.77 8.47 16.94
C GLU A 118 -12.02 7.62 16.76
N GLN A 119 -12.43 7.39 15.51
CA GLN A 119 -13.62 6.60 15.16
C GLN A 119 -13.32 5.12 14.92
N LEU A 120 -12.07 4.68 15.09
CA LEU A 120 -11.66 3.28 14.87
C LEU A 120 -12.55 2.29 15.64
N GLU A 121 -12.95 2.64 16.86
CA GLU A 121 -13.80 1.82 17.73
C GLU A 121 -15.23 1.60 17.20
N THR A 122 -15.66 2.40 16.22
CA THR A 122 -17.00 2.22 15.59
C THR A 122 -17.03 1.01 14.64
N LEU A 123 -15.89 0.50 14.22
CA LEU A 123 -15.80 -0.68 13.36
C LEU A 123 -16.05 -1.96 14.17
N ALA A 124 -16.66 -2.94 13.56
CA ALA A 124 -16.89 -4.23 14.21
C ALA A 124 -15.56 -4.97 14.45
N ALA A 125 -15.38 -5.53 15.65
CA ALA A 125 -14.14 -6.21 16.04
C ALA A 125 -13.85 -7.48 15.22
N ASP A 126 -14.90 -8.11 14.69
CA ASP A 126 -14.84 -9.32 13.87
C ASP A 126 -14.73 -9.04 12.37
N THR A 127 -14.39 -7.82 11.98
CA THR A 127 -14.19 -7.43 10.57
C THR A 127 -12.96 -8.17 10.00
N PRO A 128 -13.10 -8.98 8.92
CA PRO A 128 -11.95 -9.55 8.24
C PRO A 128 -11.21 -8.42 7.51
N CYS A 129 -9.96 -8.19 7.88
CA CYS A 129 -9.24 -7.03 7.38
C CYS A 129 -7.74 -7.25 7.21
N ILE A 130 -7.15 -6.36 6.42
CA ILE A 130 -5.71 -6.16 6.30
C ILE A 130 -5.41 -4.71 6.70
N TYR A 131 -4.37 -4.51 7.47
CA TYR A 131 -3.87 -3.18 7.81
C TYR A 131 -2.67 -2.80 6.94
N VAL A 132 -2.78 -1.68 6.23
CA VAL A 132 -1.69 -1.08 5.45
C VAL A 132 -1.29 0.22 6.14
N ASP A 133 -0.16 0.19 6.81
CA ASP A 133 0.30 1.26 7.70
C ASP A 133 1.21 2.25 6.96
N PHE A 134 0.62 3.35 6.48
CA PHE A 134 1.35 4.49 5.91
C PHE A 134 1.71 5.55 6.96
N ALA A 135 1.10 5.50 8.15
CA ALA A 135 1.31 6.49 9.19
C ALA A 135 2.59 6.25 10.00
N GLY A 136 3.01 4.99 10.12
CA GLY A 136 4.15 4.61 10.95
C GLY A 136 3.94 4.83 12.45
N SER A 137 2.70 5.10 12.90
CA SER A 137 2.39 5.38 14.30
C SER A 137 2.27 4.10 15.11
N ALA A 138 3.15 3.92 16.09
CA ALA A 138 3.09 2.79 17.01
C ALA A 138 1.76 2.71 17.79
N ALA A 139 1.23 3.85 18.21
CA ALA A 139 -0.04 3.94 18.92
C ALA A 139 -1.21 3.51 18.04
N LEU A 140 -1.29 4.01 16.79
CA LEU A 140 -2.34 3.63 15.86
C LEU A 140 -2.24 2.15 15.47
N ARG A 141 -1.03 1.65 15.22
CA ARG A 141 -0.80 0.23 14.92
C ARG A 141 -1.29 -0.65 16.07
N SER A 142 -0.95 -0.29 17.32
CA SER A 142 -1.45 -1.00 18.50
C SER A 142 -2.97 -0.99 18.57
N ALA A 143 -3.60 0.16 18.38
CA ALA A 143 -5.06 0.28 18.40
C ALA A 143 -5.73 -0.60 17.33
N VAL A 144 -5.21 -0.62 16.09
CA VAL A 144 -5.72 -1.46 15.00
C VAL A 144 -5.58 -2.94 15.34
N HIS A 145 -4.42 -3.37 15.82
CA HIS A 145 -4.18 -4.77 16.20
C HIS A 145 -5.06 -5.22 17.36
N GLN A 146 -5.34 -4.34 18.32
CA GLN A 146 -6.23 -4.65 19.45
C GLN A 146 -7.71 -4.66 19.02
N ARG A 147 -8.08 -3.82 18.05
CA ARG A 147 -9.46 -3.70 17.58
C ARG A 147 -9.92 -4.91 16.79
N PHE A 148 -9.10 -5.44 15.88
CA PHE A 148 -9.54 -6.43 14.91
C PHE A 148 -9.09 -7.85 15.26
N ALA A 149 -10.02 -8.69 15.70
CA ALA A 149 -9.75 -10.11 15.98
C ALA A 149 -9.47 -10.93 14.71
N GLN A 150 -9.93 -10.46 13.54
CA GLN A 150 -9.72 -11.10 12.24
C GLN A 150 -8.76 -10.30 11.34
N LEU A 151 -7.77 -9.63 11.94
CA LEU A 151 -6.68 -9.02 11.19
C LEU A 151 -5.83 -10.13 10.56
N ALA A 152 -5.88 -10.24 9.22
CA ALA A 152 -5.18 -11.30 8.50
C ALA A 152 -3.71 -10.95 8.21
N TYR A 153 -3.42 -9.66 7.99
CA TYR A 153 -2.07 -9.18 7.69
C TYR A 153 -1.89 -7.73 8.13
N SER A 154 -0.67 -7.38 8.51
CA SER A 154 -0.27 -6.02 8.89
C SER A 154 0.97 -5.62 8.10
N CYS A 155 0.81 -4.66 7.19
CA CYS A 155 1.80 -4.23 6.22
C CYS A 155 2.27 -2.81 6.54
N ALA A 156 3.54 -2.63 6.89
CA ALA A 156 4.13 -1.31 7.12
C ALA A 156 4.80 -0.79 5.85
N ILE A 157 4.52 0.48 5.51
CA ILE A 157 5.03 1.14 4.31
C ILE A 157 6.02 2.24 4.70
N GLY A 158 7.12 2.36 3.95
CA GLY A 158 8.06 3.49 4.08
C GLY A 158 9.08 3.38 5.21
N GLY A 159 9.13 2.26 5.93
CA GLY A 159 10.23 1.98 6.87
C GLY A 159 11.51 1.58 6.13
N THR A 160 12.68 1.96 6.66
CA THR A 160 13.98 1.59 6.09
C THR A 160 14.51 0.28 6.67
N HIS A 161 14.12 -0.07 7.90
CA HIS A 161 14.51 -1.31 8.56
C HIS A 161 13.35 -1.90 9.38
N VAL A 162 13.30 -3.24 9.46
CA VAL A 162 12.32 -3.96 10.32
C VAL A 162 12.47 -3.56 11.81
N GLY A 163 13.69 -3.18 12.22
CA GLY A 163 13.95 -2.67 13.59
C GLY A 163 13.32 -1.30 13.87
N ASP A 164 12.97 -0.53 12.84
CA ASP A 164 12.34 0.79 12.95
C ASP A 164 10.82 0.70 13.15
N LEU A 165 10.24 -0.50 13.08
CA LEU A 165 8.84 -0.76 13.42
C LEU A 165 8.63 -0.67 14.95
N GLY A 166 8.95 0.48 15.55
CA GLY A 166 8.76 0.71 16.99
C GLY A 166 7.34 0.34 17.43
N GLY A 167 7.24 -0.41 18.53
CA GLY A 167 5.96 -0.86 19.08
C GLY A 167 5.26 -1.99 18.29
N ALA A 168 5.97 -2.69 17.40
CA ALA A 168 5.41 -3.85 16.69
C ALA A 168 5.56 -5.19 17.45
N GLN A 169 6.30 -5.20 18.56
CA GLN A 169 6.49 -6.41 19.37
C GLN A 169 5.34 -6.61 20.36
N GLY A 170 4.89 -7.87 20.49
CA GLY A 170 3.86 -8.24 21.47
C GLY A 170 2.43 -7.79 21.11
N LEU A 171 2.18 -7.31 19.89
CA LEU A 171 0.84 -7.01 19.44
C LEU A 171 0.05 -8.30 19.16
N PRO A 172 -1.28 -8.32 19.42
CA PRO A 172 -2.11 -9.44 19.04
C PRO A 172 -2.22 -9.56 17.51
N GLY A 173 -2.51 -10.79 17.04
CA GLY A 173 -2.68 -11.07 15.61
C GLY A 173 -1.37 -11.23 14.85
N PRO A 174 -1.34 -10.93 13.53
CA PRO A 174 -0.19 -11.13 12.68
C PRO A 174 0.95 -10.17 13.03
N LYS A 175 2.19 -10.63 12.87
CA LYS A 175 3.36 -9.76 13.01
C LYS A 175 3.35 -8.68 11.92
N ALA A 176 3.56 -7.42 12.30
CA ALA A 176 3.73 -6.35 11.33
C ALA A 176 4.98 -6.61 10.48
N THR A 177 4.81 -6.54 9.16
CA THR A 177 5.84 -6.85 8.17
C THR A 177 6.09 -5.64 7.29
N LEU A 178 7.36 -5.32 7.04
CA LEU A 178 7.73 -4.23 6.15
C LEU A 178 7.49 -4.64 4.68
N PHE A 179 6.76 -3.83 3.94
CA PHE A 179 6.66 -3.97 2.50
C PHE A 179 7.93 -3.44 1.81
N PHE A 180 8.49 -4.25 0.94
CA PHE A 180 9.69 -3.90 0.19
C PHE A 180 9.42 -3.97 -1.32
N ALA A 181 9.12 -2.83 -1.92
CA ALA A 181 8.75 -2.69 -3.32
C ALA A 181 9.76 -3.33 -4.31
N PRO A 182 11.10 -3.20 -4.12
CA PRO A 182 12.06 -3.85 -5.01
C PRO A 182 11.95 -5.37 -5.07
N ALA A 183 11.57 -6.03 -3.97
CA ALA A 183 11.36 -7.48 -3.98
C ALA A 183 10.16 -7.87 -4.85
N GLN A 184 9.06 -7.12 -4.79
CA GLN A 184 7.88 -7.35 -5.62
C GLN A 184 8.19 -7.09 -7.11
N ILE A 185 8.91 -6.02 -7.43
CA ILE A 185 9.38 -5.75 -8.81
C ILE A 185 10.18 -6.95 -9.33
N LYS A 186 11.20 -7.39 -8.58
CA LYS A 186 12.05 -8.51 -8.98
C LYS A 186 11.24 -9.80 -9.20
N LYS A 187 10.28 -10.08 -8.30
CA LYS A 187 9.37 -11.22 -8.43
C LYS A 187 8.56 -11.14 -9.73
N ARG A 188 7.95 -9.99 -10.02
CA ARG A 188 7.12 -9.82 -11.21
C ARG A 188 7.93 -9.80 -12.51
N GLN A 189 9.12 -9.24 -12.49
CA GLN A 189 10.04 -9.33 -13.63
C GLN A 189 10.42 -10.79 -13.95
N ALA A 190 10.66 -11.60 -12.91
CA ALA A 190 10.94 -13.01 -13.10
C ALA A 190 9.74 -13.82 -13.63
N GLN A 191 8.52 -13.45 -13.24
CA GLN A 191 7.29 -14.15 -13.64
C GLN A 191 6.77 -13.73 -15.02
N TRP A 192 6.81 -12.41 -15.31
CA TRP A 192 6.15 -11.82 -16.47
C TRP A 192 7.13 -11.26 -17.52
N GLY A 193 8.36 -11.01 -17.12
CA GLY A 193 9.32 -10.21 -17.87
C GLY A 193 9.16 -8.71 -17.61
N ALA A 194 10.20 -7.95 -17.94
CA ALA A 194 10.23 -6.49 -17.70
C ALA A 194 9.19 -5.75 -18.57
N ASP A 195 9.01 -6.18 -19.81
CA ASP A 195 8.10 -5.52 -20.76
C ASP A 195 6.63 -5.64 -20.32
N GLU A 196 6.20 -6.83 -19.89
CA GLU A 196 4.83 -7.04 -19.41
C GLU A 196 4.58 -6.32 -18.09
N LEU A 197 5.55 -6.31 -17.17
CA LEU A 197 5.43 -5.49 -15.95
C LEU A 197 5.27 -4.01 -16.30
N GLY A 198 6.10 -3.49 -17.22
CA GLY A 198 6.00 -2.12 -17.71
C GLY A 198 4.62 -1.83 -18.31
N ALA A 199 4.12 -2.72 -19.18
CA ALA A 199 2.81 -2.58 -19.81
C ALA A 199 1.65 -2.56 -18.79
N ARG A 200 1.74 -3.37 -17.72
CA ARG A 200 0.74 -3.38 -16.63
C ARG A 200 0.76 -2.09 -15.82
N LEU A 201 1.94 -1.59 -15.52
CA LEU A 201 2.09 -0.30 -14.84
C LEU A 201 1.50 0.85 -15.68
N VAL A 202 1.79 0.88 -16.97
CA VAL A 202 1.24 1.90 -17.89
C VAL A 202 -0.29 1.84 -17.98
N ARG A 203 -0.87 0.64 -17.98
CA ARG A 203 -2.34 0.47 -17.98
C ARG A 203 -3.01 0.98 -16.71
N GLY A 204 -2.29 0.96 -15.59
CA GLY A 204 -2.79 1.47 -14.31
C GLY A 204 -2.60 2.99 -14.14
N TRP A 205 -1.69 3.58 -14.90
CA TRP A 205 -1.39 5.02 -14.85
C TRP A 205 -2.49 5.83 -15.56
#